data_ca33e354870e1bbad288de45af941ade
#
_entry.id   ca33e354870e1bbad288de45af941ade
#
_cell.length_a   1.000
_cell.length_b   1.000
_cell.length_c   1.000
_cell.angle_alpha   90.00
_cell.angle_beta   90.00
_cell.angle_gamma   90.00
#
_symmetry.space_group_name_H-M   'P 1'
#
loop_
_entity.id
_entity.type
_entity.pdbx_description
1 polymer ?
#
loop_
_entity_poly.entity_id
_entity_poly.type
_entity_poly.pdbx_seq_one_letter_code
_entity_poly.pdbx_strand_id
1 'polypeptide(L)'
;MQRPGFKPGLLWLQAPQLEDLARTVWAWWLRYPPAPLEDEWVLIPSNGMAEWFKAETARSQGILSACRIELPARFAWRLYRTVLGPQAGGLGLTEKSVLPWYLAANAEQWATLPALQPTWASIAQRHAQTLQEPRPLHPGSAELLRWCAHAADLFDQYQWFRPDWLHDWAQGRAQLRLSPDTAKGALALPAEQAWQAAMWHWLANRSPEDRSRGEPATRVDLHEACLKRLREAPAGSLSQLPCRLVLFGS
;
A
#
# COMPACT_ATOMS: atom_id res chain seq x y z
N MET A 1 -19.51 -25.06 9.09
CA MET A 1 -20.95 -25.14 8.79
C MET A 1 -21.16 -24.49 7.43
N GLN A 2 -21.43 -25.26 6.37
CA GLN A 2 -21.71 -24.71 5.04
C GLN A 2 -23.06 -23.98 5.08
N ARG A 3 -23.05 -22.68 4.75
CA ARG A 3 -24.28 -21.90 4.63
C ARG A 3 -25.08 -22.41 3.41
N PRO A 4 -26.36 -22.78 3.55
CA PRO A 4 -27.12 -23.26 2.42
C PRO A 4 -27.26 -22.18 1.36
N GLY A 5 -26.82 -22.49 0.16
CA GLY A 5 -27.13 -21.73 -1.06
C GLY A 5 -26.11 -20.68 -1.54
N PHE A 6 -24.99 -20.42 -0.83
CA PHE A 6 -23.99 -19.48 -1.30
C PHE A 6 -22.73 -20.20 -1.77
N LYS A 7 -22.38 -20.04 -3.06
CA LYS A 7 -21.12 -20.55 -3.61
C LYS A 7 -20.03 -19.50 -3.41
N PRO A 8 -18.80 -19.88 -2.96
CA PRO A 8 -17.68 -18.97 -2.93
C PRO A 8 -17.40 -18.35 -4.31
N GLY A 9 -17.10 -17.07 -4.36
CA GLY A 9 -16.82 -16.38 -5.60
C GLY A 9 -16.84 -14.86 -5.45
N LEU A 10 -16.70 -14.18 -6.56
CA LEU A 10 -16.81 -12.72 -6.68
C LEU A 10 -18.17 -12.38 -7.30
N LEU A 11 -18.94 -11.52 -6.63
CA LEU A 11 -20.14 -10.92 -7.17
C LEU A 11 -19.86 -9.45 -7.49
N TRP A 12 -19.95 -9.08 -8.75
CA TRP A 12 -19.82 -7.70 -9.22
C TRP A 12 -21.18 -7.09 -9.48
N LEU A 13 -21.45 -5.93 -8.85
CA LEU A 13 -22.71 -5.20 -8.99
C LEU A 13 -22.43 -3.76 -9.43
N GLN A 14 -23.24 -3.26 -10.36
CA GLN A 14 -23.18 -1.87 -10.81
C GLN A 14 -24.58 -1.25 -10.73
N ALA A 15 -24.65 -0.02 -10.29
CA ALA A 15 -25.87 0.80 -10.33
C ALA A 15 -25.51 2.26 -10.55
N PRO A 16 -26.43 3.06 -11.13
CA PRO A 16 -26.19 4.48 -11.38
C PRO A 16 -26.17 5.32 -10.09
N GLN A 17 -26.74 4.82 -9.00
CA GLN A 17 -26.83 5.49 -7.71
C GLN A 17 -26.27 4.63 -6.58
N LEU A 18 -25.56 5.28 -5.66
CA LEU A 18 -24.98 4.59 -4.47
C LEU A 18 -26.06 4.02 -3.57
N GLU A 19 -27.21 4.68 -3.49
CA GLU A 19 -28.37 4.24 -2.73
C GLU A 19 -28.90 2.88 -3.19
N ASP A 20 -28.89 2.63 -4.50
CA ASP A 20 -29.34 1.35 -5.07
C ASP A 20 -28.33 0.23 -4.73
N LEU A 21 -27.05 0.53 -4.77
CA LEU A 21 -26.02 -0.41 -4.31
C LEU A 21 -26.17 -0.71 -2.82
N ALA A 22 -26.40 0.31 -1.99
CA ALA A 22 -26.62 0.12 -0.55
C ALA A 22 -27.85 -0.74 -0.27
N ARG A 23 -28.98 -0.47 -0.94
CA ARG A 23 -30.20 -1.30 -0.83
C ARG A 23 -29.94 -2.75 -1.23
N THR A 24 -29.13 -2.97 -2.25
CA THR A 24 -28.76 -4.32 -2.70
C THR A 24 -27.92 -5.04 -1.64
N VAL A 25 -26.97 -4.36 -1.02
CA VAL A 25 -26.16 -4.90 0.08
C VAL A 25 -27.07 -5.28 1.26
N TRP A 26 -27.99 -4.40 1.66
CA TRP A 26 -28.92 -4.69 2.77
C TRP A 26 -29.86 -5.87 2.46
N ALA A 27 -30.42 -5.91 1.25
CA ALA A 27 -31.25 -7.05 0.81
C ALA A 27 -30.47 -8.36 0.84
N TRP A 28 -29.19 -8.30 0.47
CA TRP A 28 -28.30 -9.46 0.52
C TRP A 28 -27.98 -9.89 1.95
N TRP A 29 -27.72 -8.95 2.88
CA TRP A 29 -27.54 -9.25 4.30
C TRP A 29 -28.79 -9.86 4.94
N LEU A 30 -29.96 -9.33 4.64
CA LEU A 30 -31.23 -9.91 5.11
C LEU A 30 -31.48 -11.32 4.57
N ARG A 31 -31.10 -11.56 3.32
CA ARG A 31 -31.26 -12.88 2.68
C ARG A 31 -30.27 -13.90 3.21
N TYR A 32 -29.07 -13.46 3.53
CA TYR A 32 -27.95 -14.30 3.98
C TYR A 32 -27.33 -13.69 5.24
N PRO A 33 -28.01 -13.74 6.39
CA PRO A 33 -27.49 -13.13 7.61
C PRO A 33 -26.17 -13.79 8.05
N PRO A 34 -25.27 -13.05 8.71
CA PRO A 34 -24.05 -13.62 9.31
C PRO A 34 -24.42 -14.62 10.41
N ALA A 35 -23.45 -15.42 10.84
CA ALA A 35 -23.63 -16.23 12.04
C ALA A 35 -23.76 -15.32 13.28
N PRO A 36 -24.39 -15.78 14.36
CA PRO A 36 -24.44 -15.02 15.61
C PRO A 36 -23.02 -14.58 16.05
N LEU A 37 -22.85 -13.31 16.39
CA LEU A 37 -21.60 -12.69 16.80
C LEU A 37 -20.54 -12.55 15.69
N GLU A 38 -20.91 -12.77 14.45
CA GLU A 38 -20.03 -12.53 13.29
C GLU A 38 -20.32 -11.15 12.68
N ASP A 39 -19.26 -10.37 12.45
CA ASP A 39 -19.37 -9.03 11.85
C ASP A 39 -19.46 -9.10 10.32
N GLU A 40 -20.27 -8.24 9.73
CA GLU A 40 -20.19 -7.90 8.31
C GLU A 40 -19.01 -6.98 8.06
N TRP A 41 -18.28 -7.21 6.97
CA TRP A 41 -17.13 -6.40 6.62
C TRP A 41 -17.37 -5.62 5.35
N VAL A 42 -17.23 -4.29 5.45
CA VAL A 42 -17.41 -3.37 4.32
C VAL A 42 -16.15 -2.52 4.17
N LEU A 43 -15.53 -2.60 3.00
CA LEU A 43 -14.41 -1.73 2.64
C LEU A 43 -14.94 -0.56 1.81
N ILE A 44 -14.64 0.65 2.24
CA ILE A 44 -15.11 1.89 1.65
C ILE A 44 -13.92 2.80 1.38
N PRO A 45 -13.84 3.46 0.19
CA PRO A 45 -12.63 4.18 -0.22
C PRO A 45 -12.36 5.48 0.55
N SER A 46 -13.36 6.04 1.23
CA SER A 46 -13.17 7.28 1.99
C SER A 46 -13.99 7.33 3.28
N ASN A 47 -13.50 8.10 4.25
CA ASN A 47 -14.22 8.31 5.52
C ASN A 47 -15.59 9.00 5.31
N GLY A 48 -15.69 9.95 4.36
CA GLY A 48 -16.96 10.61 4.05
C GLY A 48 -18.01 9.61 3.55
N MET A 49 -17.64 8.73 2.65
CA MET A 49 -18.54 7.67 2.17
C MET A 49 -18.87 6.65 3.28
N ALA A 50 -17.92 6.38 4.19
CA ALA A 50 -18.19 5.52 5.35
C ALA A 50 -19.26 6.11 6.26
N GLU A 51 -19.18 7.39 6.57
CA GLU A 51 -20.19 8.09 7.38
C GLU A 51 -21.54 8.16 6.65
N TRP A 52 -21.55 8.44 5.36
CA TRP A 52 -22.76 8.39 4.54
C TRP A 52 -23.40 6.97 4.60
N PHE A 53 -22.62 5.92 4.37
CA PHE A 53 -23.11 4.54 4.38
C PHE A 53 -23.70 4.16 5.76
N LYS A 54 -23.07 4.56 6.86
CA LYS A 54 -23.59 4.34 8.22
C LYS A 54 -24.91 5.06 8.44
N ALA A 55 -24.96 6.35 8.10
CA ALA A 55 -26.16 7.17 8.28
C ALA A 55 -27.31 6.66 7.41
N GLU A 56 -27.06 6.32 6.15
CA GLU A 56 -28.05 5.80 5.22
C GLU A 56 -28.56 4.43 5.65
N THR A 57 -27.67 3.55 6.15
CA THR A 57 -28.06 2.25 6.70
C THR A 57 -28.91 2.42 7.94
N ALA A 58 -28.51 3.26 8.89
CA ALA A 58 -29.29 3.52 10.11
C ALA A 58 -30.67 4.13 9.80
N ARG A 59 -30.74 5.05 8.84
CA ARG A 59 -32.00 5.66 8.39
C ARG A 59 -32.94 4.67 7.73
N SER A 60 -32.41 3.76 6.91
CA SER A 60 -33.19 2.80 6.13
C SER A 60 -33.52 1.53 6.91
N GLN A 61 -32.62 1.02 7.73
CA GLN A 61 -32.75 -0.24 8.45
C GLN A 61 -33.02 -0.05 9.96
N GLY A 62 -33.05 1.20 10.43
CA GLY A 62 -33.25 1.55 11.83
C GLY A 62 -31.97 1.46 12.67
N ILE A 63 -31.14 0.46 12.46
CA ILE A 63 -29.89 0.26 13.21
C ILE A 63 -28.81 -0.36 12.30
N LEU A 64 -27.57 0.04 12.52
CA LEU A 64 -26.39 -0.64 11.98
C LEU A 64 -25.60 -1.24 13.14
N SER A 65 -25.64 -2.56 13.26
CA SER A 65 -24.88 -3.30 14.27
C SER A 65 -24.08 -4.43 13.59
N ALA A 66 -23.09 -4.96 14.31
CA ALA A 66 -22.23 -6.05 13.81
C ALA A 66 -21.69 -5.80 12.40
N CYS A 67 -21.27 -4.57 12.11
CA CYS A 67 -20.73 -4.16 10.83
C CYS A 67 -19.41 -3.41 11.04
N ARG A 68 -18.34 -3.90 10.44
CA ARG A 68 -17.02 -3.27 10.43
C ARG A 68 -16.81 -2.57 9.12
N ILE A 69 -16.70 -1.25 9.17
CA ILE A 69 -16.42 -0.43 8.01
C ILE A 69 -14.96 0.04 8.11
N GLU A 70 -14.17 -0.30 7.12
CA GLU A 70 -12.74 0.05 7.08
C GLU A 70 -12.33 0.57 5.70
N LEU A 71 -11.25 1.36 5.67
CA LEU A 71 -10.57 1.73 4.43
C LEU A 71 -9.81 0.51 3.86
N PRO A 72 -9.74 0.31 2.54
CA PRO A 72 -9.02 -0.80 1.92
C PRO A 72 -7.57 -0.94 2.38
N ALA A 73 -6.86 0.18 2.51
CA ALA A 73 -5.47 0.17 2.98
C ALA A 73 -5.33 -0.35 4.42
N ARG A 74 -6.25 0.02 5.32
CA ARG A 74 -6.25 -0.46 6.72
C ARG A 74 -6.56 -1.95 6.78
N PHE A 75 -7.50 -2.41 5.96
CA PHE A 75 -7.83 -3.83 5.86
C PHE A 75 -6.64 -4.64 5.31
N ALA A 76 -5.93 -4.16 4.28
CA ALA A 76 -4.75 -4.82 3.74
C ALA A 76 -3.68 -5.04 4.83
N TRP A 77 -3.39 -4.04 5.66
CA TRP A 77 -2.46 -4.20 6.80
C TRP A 77 -2.96 -5.19 7.85
N ARG A 78 -4.25 -5.23 8.12
CA ARG A 78 -4.86 -6.24 8.99
C ARG A 78 -4.70 -7.64 8.38
N LEU A 79 -4.98 -7.78 7.09
CA LEU A 79 -4.83 -9.03 6.35
C LEU A 79 -3.40 -9.56 6.43
N TYR A 80 -2.39 -8.71 6.18
CA TYR A 80 -0.98 -9.12 6.28
C TYR A 80 -0.66 -9.64 7.68
N ARG A 81 -1.05 -8.93 8.74
CA ARG A 81 -0.82 -9.39 10.12
C ARG A 81 -1.54 -10.69 10.46
N THR A 82 -2.74 -10.86 9.96
CA THR A 82 -3.53 -12.07 10.21
C THR A 82 -2.94 -13.29 9.50
N VAL A 83 -2.47 -13.11 8.26
CA VAL A 83 -1.99 -14.20 7.39
C VAL A 83 -0.53 -14.54 7.64
N LEU A 84 0.32 -13.53 7.82
CA LEU A 84 1.78 -13.68 7.95
C LEU A 84 2.27 -13.61 9.40
N GLY A 85 1.42 -13.22 10.33
CA GLY A 85 1.76 -13.05 11.73
C GLY A 85 2.04 -11.59 12.15
N PRO A 86 2.19 -11.32 13.45
CA PRO A 86 2.34 -9.97 14.01
C PRO A 86 3.54 -9.19 13.44
N GLN A 87 4.62 -9.90 13.08
CA GLN A 87 5.83 -9.28 12.52
C GLN A 87 5.58 -8.59 11.17
N ALA A 88 4.59 -9.03 10.39
CA ALA A 88 4.22 -8.42 9.13
C ALA A 88 3.59 -7.02 9.29
N GLY A 89 3.33 -6.57 10.50
CA GLY A 89 2.76 -5.25 10.80
C GLY A 89 3.77 -4.25 11.37
N GLY A 90 5.06 -4.59 11.41
CA GLY A 90 6.12 -3.66 11.79
C GLY A 90 6.23 -2.51 10.77
N LEU A 91 6.65 -1.32 11.23
CA LEU A 91 6.98 -0.21 10.36
C LEU A 91 8.19 -0.63 9.51
N GLY A 92 7.93 -1.09 8.30
CA GLY A 92 8.98 -1.39 7.33
C GLY A 92 9.70 -0.13 6.91
N LEU A 93 10.95 -0.28 6.51
CA LEU A 93 11.78 0.86 6.11
C LEU A 93 11.20 1.64 4.93
N THR A 94 10.43 0.99 4.08
CA THR A 94 9.76 1.60 2.92
C THR A 94 8.42 2.27 3.26
N GLU A 95 8.05 2.29 4.54
CA GLU A 95 6.88 3.04 5.02
C GLU A 95 7.09 4.55 4.85
N LYS A 96 6.05 5.23 4.38
CA LYS A 96 6.05 6.68 4.16
C LYS A 96 6.48 7.48 5.40
N SER A 97 6.20 6.98 6.59
CA SER A 97 6.57 7.63 7.86
C SER A 97 8.05 7.46 8.24
N VAL A 98 8.71 6.42 7.77
CA VAL A 98 10.08 6.03 8.13
C VAL A 98 11.06 6.38 7.02
N LEU A 99 10.70 6.11 5.77
CA LEU A 99 11.57 6.24 4.61
C LEU A 99 12.24 7.60 4.46
N PRO A 100 11.57 8.76 4.69
CA PRO A 100 12.23 10.07 4.56
C PRO A 100 13.44 10.21 5.47
N TRP A 101 13.32 9.77 6.70
CA TRP A 101 14.38 9.85 7.71
C TRP A 101 15.54 8.92 7.37
N TYR A 102 15.21 7.72 6.90
CA TYR A 102 16.23 6.79 6.45
C TYR A 102 17.00 7.29 5.24
N LEU A 103 16.32 7.84 4.24
CA LEU A 103 16.97 8.46 3.07
C LEU A 103 17.86 9.61 3.48
N ALA A 104 17.39 10.49 4.36
CA ALA A 104 18.19 11.63 4.83
C ALA A 104 19.42 11.19 5.62
N ALA A 105 19.27 10.22 6.51
CA ALA A 105 20.37 9.70 7.32
C ALA A 105 21.46 9.00 6.48
N ASN A 106 21.10 8.44 5.33
CA ASN A 106 22.02 7.74 4.43
C ASN A 106 22.32 8.54 3.13
N ALA A 107 22.14 9.84 3.17
CA ALA A 107 22.25 10.70 1.99
C ALA A 107 23.64 10.63 1.33
N GLU A 108 24.71 10.53 2.11
CA GLU A 108 26.08 10.41 1.59
C GLU A 108 26.29 9.13 0.77
N GLN A 109 25.59 8.05 1.10
CA GLN A 109 25.70 6.78 0.35
C GLN A 109 25.02 6.87 -1.02
N TRP A 110 23.75 7.24 -1.05
CA TRP A 110 23.00 7.28 -2.31
C TRP A 110 23.36 8.49 -3.19
N ALA A 111 23.89 9.59 -2.62
CA ALA A 111 24.38 10.73 -3.39
C ALA A 111 25.57 10.37 -4.30
N THR A 112 26.31 9.30 -4.02
CA THR A 112 27.40 8.82 -4.87
C THR A 112 26.91 8.13 -6.15
N LEU A 113 25.65 7.73 -6.19
CA LEU A 113 25.07 7.03 -7.36
C LEU A 113 25.01 8.00 -8.57
N PRO A 114 25.54 7.61 -9.76
CA PRO A 114 25.58 8.51 -10.91
C PRO A 114 24.24 9.12 -11.29
N ALA A 115 23.16 8.33 -11.24
CA ALA A 115 21.81 8.80 -11.56
C ALA A 115 21.25 9.81 -10.54
N LEU A 116 21.82 9.91 -9.34
CA LEU A 116 21.39 10.79 -8.26
C LEU A 116 22.25 12.04 -8.11
N GLN A 117 23.41 12.10 -8.76
CA GLN A 117 24.29 13.27 -8.71
C GLN A 117 23.61 14.57 -9.17
N PRO A 118 22.85 14.61 -10.28
CA PRO A 118 22.12 15.82 -10.67
C PRO A 118 21.08 16.26 -9.62
N THR A 119 20.40 15.30 -9.04
CA THR A 119 19.42 15.54 -7.96
C THR A 119 20.11 16.11 -6.72
N TRP A 120 21.22 15.50 -6.31
CA TRP A 120 22.03 15.98 -5.18
C TRP A 120 22.53 17.41 -5.39
N ALA A 121 23.08 17.71 -6.56
CA ALA A 121 23.52 19.05 -6.92
C ALA A 121 22.38 20.08 -6.86
N SER A 122 21.19 19.71 -7.35
CA SER A 122 20.01 20.58 -7.28
C SER A 122 19.53 20.83 -5.84
N ILE A 123 19.59 19.84 -4.96
CA ILE A 123 19.25 20.00 -3.54
C ILE A 123 20.27 20.92 -2.86
N ALA A 124 21.57 20.68 -3.11
CA ALA A 124 22.65 21.47 -2.56
C ALA A 124 22.57 22.94 -3.00
N GLN A 125 22.28 23.20 -4.27
CA GLN A 125 22.08 24.55 -4.80
C GLN A 125 20.92 25.27 -4.10
N ARG A 126 19.76 24.61 -3.95
CA ARG A 126 18.61 25.20 -3.24
C ARG A 126 18.93 25.47 -1.77
N HIS A 127 19.63 24.56 -1.12
CA HIS A 127 20.08 24.73 0.25
C HIS A 127 20.96 25.95 0.40
N ALA A 128 21.97 26.14 -0.48
CA ALA A 128 22.85 27.29 -0.48
C ALA A 128 22.10 28.62 -0.75
N GLN A 129 21.07 28.62 -1.57
CA GLN A 129 20.24 29.80 -1.84
C GLN A 129 19.34 30.20 -0.67
N THR A 130 18.95 29.22 0.17
CA THR A 130 18.06 29.47 1.32
C THR A 130 18.81 30.01 2.54
N LEU A 131 20.11 29.77 2.62
CA LEU A 131 20.94 30.15 3.76
C LEU A 131 21.67 31.48 3.50
N GLN A 132 21.79 32.32 4.52
CA GLN A 132 22.61 33.52 4.47
C GLN A 132 24.12 33.20 4.42
N GLU A 133 24.50 32.03 4.97
CA GLU A 133 25.87 31.51 4.95
C GLU A 133 25.88 30.11 4.31
N PRO A 134 26.84 29.85 3.39
CA PRO A 134 26.99 28.53 2.79
C PRO A 134 27.31 27.47 3.87
N ARG A 135 26.43 26.52 4.04
CA ARG A 135 26.66 25.33 4.88
C ARG A 135 26.48 24.06 4.05
N PRO A 136 27.29 23.02 4.32
CA PRO A 136 27.12 21.75 3.62
C PRO A 136 25.77 21.14 3.96
N LEU A 137 25.23 20.38 3.01
CA LEU A 137 24.04 19.56 3.25
C LEU A 137 24.34 18.54 4.36
N HIS A 138 23.40 18.39 5.27
CA HIS A 138 23.45 17.39 6.33
C HIS A 138 22.04 16.73 6.49
N PRO A 139 21.94 15.59 7.17
CA PRO A 139 20.66 14.86 7.27
C PRO A 139 19.46 15.68 7.79
N GLY A 140 19.70 16.71 8.58
CA GLY A 140 18.67 17.63 9.10
C GLY A 140 18.37 18.85 8.23
N SER A 141 19.00 19.00 7.06
CA SER A 141 18.74 20.13 6.16
C SER A 141 17.32 20.09 5.62
N ALA A 142 16.59 21.21 5.69
CA ALA A 142 15.18 21.28 5.31
C ALA A 142 14.93 20.88 3.84
N GLU A 143 15.81 21.30 2.93
CA GLU A 143 15.74 20.97 1.50
C GLU A 143 15.94 19.48 1.26
N LEU A 144 16.87 18.85 1.97
CA LEU A 144 17.11 17.41 1.90
C LEU A 144 15.90 16.63 2.44
N LEU A 145 15.41 16.98 3.62
CA LEU A 145 14.24 16.35 4.23
C LEU A 145 12.99 16.49 3.35
N ARG A 146 12.77 17.65 2.74
CA ARG A 146 11.64 17.89 1.83
C ARG A 146 11.74 17.01 0.60
N TRP A 147 12.94 16.88 0.02
CA TRP A 147 13.15 15.99 -1.12
C TRP A 147 12.95 14.52 -0.73
N CYS A 148 13.51 14.08 0.40
CA CYS A 148 13.35 12.73 0.91
C CYS A 148 11.87 12.39 1.19
N ALA A 149 11.10 13.33 1.72
CA ALA A 149 9.67 13.18 1.93
C ALA A 149 8.92 13.01 0.60
N HIS A 150 9.27 13.79 -0.42
CA HIS A 150 8.69 13.67 -1.76
C HIS A 150 9.04 12.32 -2.41
N ALA A 151 10.29 11.89 -2.32
CA ALA A 151 10.73 10.59 -2.83
C ALA A 151 9.99 9.43 -2.13
N ALA A 152 9.83 9.53 -0.81
CA ALA A 152 9.08 8.55 -0.03
C ALA A 152 7.60 8.48 -0.41
N ASP A 153 6.98 9.63 -0.69
CA ASP A 153 5.59 9.70 -1.16
C ASP A 153 5.41 9.01 -2.52
N LEU A 154 6.34 9.24 -3.45
CA LEU A 154 6.36 8.56 -4.74
C LEU A 154 6.50 7.04 -4.60
N PHE A 155 7.45 6.57 -3.80
CA PHE A 155 7.65 5.14 -3.59
C PHE A 155 6.47 4.49 -2.84
N ASP A 156 5.81 5.20 -1.93
CA ASP A 156 4.58 4.71 -1.31
C ASP A 156 3.48 4.49 -2.36
N GLN A 157 3.29 5.45 -3.28
CA GLN A 157 2.34 5.31 -4.38
C GLN A 157 2.70 4.14 -5.32
N TYR A 158 3.97 3.99 -5.68
CA TYR A 158 4.40 2.88 -6.54
C TYR A 158 4.22 1.51 -5.89
N GLN A 159 4.41 1.38 -4.58
CA GLN A 159 4.13 0.15 -3.86
C GLN A 159 2.66 -0.28 -3.92
N TRP A 160 1.73 0.68 -4.10
CA TRP A 160 0.30 0.40 -4.26
C TRP A 160 -0.11 0.15 -5.72
N PHE A 161 0.37 1.00 -6.62
CA PHE A 161 -0.18 1.06 -7.97
C PHE A 161 0.72 0.46 -9.03
N ARG A 162 2.02 0.38 -8.77
CA ARG A 162 3.02 -0.08 -9.75
C ARG A 162 4.11 -0.96 -9.10
N PRO A 163 3.72 -2.03 -8.38
CA PRO A 163 4.67 -2.98 -7.81
C PRO A 163 5.55 -3.64 -8.88
N ASP A 164 5.03 -3.77 -10.10
CA ASP A 164 5.75 -4.27 -11.28
C ASP A 164 6.99 -3.44 -11.63
N TRP A 165 6.91 -2.11 -11.52
CA TRP A 165 8.08 -1.22 -11.72
C TRP A 165 9.11 -1.43 -10.62
N LEU A 166 8.67 -1.47 -9.38
CA LEU A 166 9.56 -1.65 -8.23
C LEU A 166 10.28 -3.00 -8.25
N HIS A 167 9.61 -4.05 -8.72
CA HIS A 167 10.23 -5.36 -8.92
C HIS A 167 11.33 -5.30 -10.00
N ASP A 168 11.07 -4.64 -11.13
CA ASP A 168 12.09 -4.47 -12.19
C ASP A 168 13.27 -3.63 -11.70
N TRP A 169 13.01 -2.53 -11.02
CA TRP A 169 14.04 -1.64 -10.48
C TRP A 169 14.89 -2.32 -9.40
N ALA A 170 14.29 -3.12 -8.53
CA ALA A 170 15.05 -3.91 -7.55
C ALA A 170 16.07 -4.86 -8.23
N GLN A 171 15.75 -5.32 -9.44
CA GLN A 171 16.63 -6.17 -10.26
C GLN A 171 17.55 -5.36 -11.20
N GLY A 172 17.62 -4.04 -11.07
CA GLY A 172 18.45 -3.16 -11.88
C GLY A 172 17.89 -2.86 -13.27
N ARG A 173 16.66 -3.25 -13.56
CA ARG A 173 16.00 -2.95 -14.86
C ARG A 173 15.26 -1.61 -14.77
N ALA A 174 15.89 -0.55 -15.25
CA ALA A 174 15.31 0.82 -15.25
C ALA A 174 14.28 0.97 -16.39
N GLN A 175 13.11 0.37 -16.24
CA GLN A 175 12.05 0.36 -17.25
C GLN A 175 10.67 0.61 -16.63
N LEU A 176 9.74 1.04 -17.48
CA LEU A 176 8.32 1.23 -17.17
C LEU A 176 7.49 0.22 -17.94
N ARG A 177 6.83 -0.70 -17.29
CA ARG A 177 5.86 -1.58 -17.93
C ARG A 177 4.59 -0.80 -18.26
N LEU A 178 4.04 -1.00 -19.45
CA LEU A 178 2.76 -0.40 -19.85
C LEU A 178 1.57 -1.07 -19.15
N SER A 179 1.69 -2.37 -18.85
CA SER A 179 0.69 -3.13 -18.08
C SER A 179 1.39 -3.95 -16.99
N PRO A 180 0.79 -4.05 -15.79
CA PRO A 180 1.34 -4.85 -14.70
C PRO A 180 1.50 -6.35 -15.06
N ASP A 181 0.56 -6.87 -15.87
CA ASP A 181 0.46 -8.32 -16.16
C ASP A 181 1.34 -8.80 -17.31
N THR A 182 1.95 -7.91 -18.06
CA THR A 182 2.73 -8.29 -19.24
C THR A 182 4.11 -7.66 -19.22
N ALA A 183 5.14 -8.50 -19.45
CA ALA A 183 6.50 -8.02 -19.73
C ALA A 183 6.64 -7.40 -21.13
N LYS A 184 5.61 -7.52 -21.98
CA LYS A 184 5.61 -6.96 -23.34
C LYS A 184 5.26 -5.46 -23.28
N GLY A 185 6.05 -4.65 -23.99
CA GLY A 185 5.81 -3.20 -24.09
C GLY A 185 6.45 -2.39 -22.97
N ALA A 186 7.52 -2.86 -22.34
CA ALA A 186 8.30 -2.04 -21.43
C ALA A 186 9.02 -0.91 -22.17
N LEU A 187 8.94 0.30 -21.63
CA LEU A 187 9.65 1.48 -22.11
C LEU A 187 10.86 1.74 -21.22
N ALA A 188 11.93 2.26 -21.79
CA ALA A 188 13.06 2.75 -21.00
C ALA A 188 12.59 3.91 -20.09
N LEU A 189 13.08 3.92 -18.85
CA LEU A 189 12.82 5.04 -17.94
C LEU A 189 13.50 6.30 -18.51
N PRO A 190 12.80 7.46 -18.61
CA PRO A 190 13.41 8.72 -19.03
C PRO A 190 14.63 9.08 -18.17
N ALA A 191 15.64 9.71 -18.80
CA ALA A 191 16.90 10.03 -18.11
C ALA A 191 16.71 10.89 -16.84
N GLU A 192 15.78 11.84 -16.90
CA GLU A 192 15.43 12.71 -15.77
C GLU A 192 14.73 11.97 -14.60
N GLN A 193 14.21 10.77 -14.88
CA GLN A 193 13.54 9.90 -13.89
C GLN A 193 14.43 8.71 -13.46
N ALA A 194 15.60 8.56 -14.05
CA ALA A 194 16.52 7.45 -13.78
C ALA A 194 16.91 7.33 -12.28
N TRP A 195 16.90 8.44 -11.57
CA TRP A 195 17.13 8.48 -10.13
C TRP A 195 16.16 7.61 -9.32
N GLN A 196 14.92 7.44 -9.77
CA GLN A 196 13.90 6.64 -9.08
C GLN A 196 14.29 5.16 -9.08
N ALA A 197 14.63 4.63 -10.24
CA ALA A 197 15.08 3.25 -10.36
C ALA A 197 16.39 3.00 -9.59
N ALA A 198 17.36 3.92 -9.69
CA ALA A 198 18.63 3.81 -8.97
C ALA A 198 18.43 3.86 -7.45
N MET A 199 17.58 4.75 -6.95
CA MET A 199 17.26 4.86 -5.52
C MET A 199 16.55 3.60 -5.02
N TRP A 200 15.55 3.11 -5.76
CA TRP A 200 14.86 1.89 -5.37
C TRP A 200 15.75 0.65 -5.41
N HIS A 201 16.61 0.56 -6.43
CA HIS A 201 17.61 -0.50 -6.50
C HIS A 201 18.54 -0.49 -5.28
N TRP A 202 19.05 0.69 -4.91
CA TRP A 202 19.85 0.86 -3.70
C TRP A 202 19.09 0.46 -2.44
N LEU A 203 17.84 0.89 -2.28
CA LEU A 203 16.98 0.52 -1.14
C LEU A 203 16.72 -0.98 -1.06
N ALA A 204 16.43 -1.64 -2.17
CA ALA A 204 16.10 -3.07 -2.23
C ALA A 204 17.32 -3.98 -2.00
N ASN A 205 18.52 -3.51 -2.37
CA ASN A 205 19.75 -4.31 -2.33
C ASN A 205 20.70 -3.91 -1.18
N ARG A 206 20.16 -3.33 -0.12
CA ARG A 206 20.95 -3.04 1.11
C ARG A 206 21.55 -4.32 1.67
N SER A 207 22.71 -4.16 2.34
CA SER A 207 23.36 -5.32 2.96
C SER A 207 22.46 -5.99 4.01
N PRO A 208 22.61 -7.31 4.26
CA PRO A 208 21.91 -7.98 5.34
C PRO A 208 22.18 -7.38 6.73
N GLU A 209 23.32 -6.70 6.90
CA GLU A 209 23.72 -6.02 8.13
C GLU A 209 22.91 -4.71 8.33
N ASP A 210 22.54 -4.04 7.24
CA ASP A 210 21.68 -2.86 7.24
C ASP A 210 20.19 -3.20 7.36
N ARG A 211 19.84 -4.48 7.13
CA ARG A 211 18.49 -4.99 7.42
C ARG A 211 18.47 -5.39 8.87
N SER A 212 17.85 -4.60 9.72
CA SER A 212 17.61 -5.00 11.10
C SER A 212 16.94 -6.38 11.13
N ARG A 213 17.37 -7.24 12.03
CA ARG A 213 16.88 -8.62 12.15
C ARG A 213 15.36 -8.61 12.27
N GLY A 214 14.68 -9.09 11.25
CA GLY A 214 13.21 -9.22 11.21
C GLY A 214 12.46 -8.03 10.60
N GLU A 215 13.14 -7.07 9.95
CA GLU A 215 12.43 -6.09 9.15
C GLU A 215 11.67 -6.78 8.01
N PRO A 216 10.36 -6.51 7.90
CA PRO A 216 9.62 -7.01 6.76
C PRO A 216 10.24 -6.40 5.49
N ALA A 217 10.33 -7.22 4.50
CA ALA A 217 10.52 -6.84 3.13
C ALA A 217 9.60 -5.66 2.74
N THR A 218 9.73 -5.14 1.54
CA THR A 218 8.86 -4.08 1.05
C THR A 218 7.38 -4.47 1.15
N ARG A 219 6.46 -3.52 1.09
CA ARG A 219 5.01 -3.82 1.03
C ARG A 219 4.67 -4.76 -0.12
N VAL A 220 5.41 -4.70 -1.22
CA VAL A 220 5.25 -5.60 -2.37
C VAL A 220 5.55 -7.04 -1.95
N ASP A 221 6.66 -7.27 -1.26
CA ASP A 221 7.04 -8.61 -0.79
C ASP A 221 6.03 -9.15 0.23
N LEU A 222 5.53 -8.30 1.14
CA LEU A 222 4.48 -8.67 2.08
C LEU A 222 3.19 -9.06 1.35
N HIS A 223 2.81 -8.32 0.31
CA HIS A 223 1.62 -8.61 -0.49
C HIS A 223 1.76 -9.96 -1.20
N GLU A 224 2.88 -10.20 -1.87
CA GLU A 224 3.15 -11.47 -2.56
C GLU A 224 3.18 -12.65 -1.59
N ALA A 225 3.86 -12.50 -0.47
CA ALA A 225 3.90 -13.53 0.58
C ALA A 225 2.49 -13.82 1.14
N CYS A 226 1.68 -12.79 1.36
CA CYS A 226 0.31 -12.92 1.82
C CYS A 226 -0.55 -13.65 0.79
N LEU A 227 -0.49 -13.28 -0.49
CA LEU A 227 -1.22 -13.95 -1.57
C LEU A 227 -0.81 -15.41 -1.72
N LYS A 228 0.50 -15.70 -1.65
CA LYS A 228 1.00 -17.07 -1.67
C LYS A 228 0.42 -17.87 -0.52
N ARG A 229 0.51 -17.35 0.71
CA ARG A 229 -0.01 -18.02 1.89
C ARG A 229 -1.53 -18.25 1.82
N LEU A 230 -2.30 -17.28 1.29
CA LEU A 230 -3.75 -17.43 1.08
C LEU A 230 -4.09 -18.54 0.09
N ARG A 231 -3.31 -18.68 -0.99
CA ARG A 231 -3.53 -19.72 -2.00
C ARG A 231 -3.18 -21.12 -1.49
N GLU A 232 -2.17 -21.23 -0.65
CA GLU A 232 -1.65 -22.49 -0.10
C GLU A 232 -2.35 -22.91 1.20
N ALA A 233 -3.12 -22.02 1.82
CA ALA A 233 -3.76 -22.26 3.11
C ALA A 233 -4.83 -23.36 2.99
N PRO A 234 -4.80 -24.38 3.86
CA PRO A 234 -5.87 -25.37 3.94
C PRO A 234 -7.21 -24.70 4.25
N ALA A 235 -8.29 -25.28 3.74
CA ALA A 235 -9.64 -24.77 4.02
C ALA A 235 -9.89 -24.70 5.54
N GLY A 236 -10.33 -23.55 6.02
CA GLY A 236 -10.63 -23.31 7.45
C GLY A 236 -9.41 -22.93 8.34
N SER A 237 -8.18 -22.97 7.82
CA SER A 237 -6.99 -22.59 8.61
C SER A 237 -6.90 -21.10 8.90
N LEU A 238 -7.62 -20.27 8.15
CA LEU A 238 -7.67 -18.81 8.28
C LEU A 238 -9.02 -18.33 8.83
N SER A 239 -9.49 -18.99 9.89
CA SER A 239 -10.79 -18.72 10.53
C SER A 239 -10.95 -17.28 11.07
N GLN A 240 -9.84 -16.54 11.22
CA GLN A 240 -9.85 -15.13 11.64
C GLN A 240 -10.18 -14.16 10.49
N LEU A 241 -10.19 -14.63 9.25
CA LEU A 241 -10.59 -13.82 8.11
C LEU A 241 -12.12 -13.80 7.99
N PRO A 242 -12.69 -12.67 7.50
CA PRO A 242 -14.13 -12.58 7.28
C PRO A 242 -14.58 -13.62 6.23
N CYS A 243 -15.70 -14.27 6.48
CA CYS A 243 -16.28 -15.22 5.53
C CYS A 243 -16.71 -14.53 4.23
N ARG A 244 -17.04 -13.25 4.31
CA ARG A 244 -17.41 -12.42 3.16
C ARG A 244 -16.96 -10.99 3.38
N LEU A 245 -16.73 -10.29 2.29
CA LEU A 245 -16.24 -8.92 2.26
C LEU A 245 -17.03 -8.16 1.20
N VAL A 246 -17.51 -6.99 1.54
CA VAL A 246 -18.15 -6.07 0.60
C VAL A 246 -17.17 -4.96 0.27
N LEU A 247 -16.86 -4.77 -1.02
CA LEU A 247 -16.18 -3.57 -1.53
C LEU A 247 -17.27 -2.63 -2.03
N PHE A 248 -17.43 -1.49 -1.37
CA PHE A 248 -18.51 -0.57 -1.66
C PHE A 248 -18.01 0.76 -2.20
N GLY A 249 -18.55 1.20 -3.33
CA GLY A 249 -18.25 2.51 -3.91
C GLY A 249 -16.86 2.62 -4.55
N SER A 250 -16.31 1.52 -5.03
CA SER A 250 -15.01 1.46 -5.74
C SER A 250 -15.19 1.60 -7.25
#